data_97612ebf288d1eca1dbb191be5052711
#
_entry.id   97612ebf288d1eca1dbb191be5052711
#
_cell.length_a   1.000
_cell.length_b   1.000
_cell.length_c   1.000
_cell.angle_alpha   90.00
_cell.angle_beta   90.00
_cell.angle_gamma   90.00
#
_symmetry.space_group_name_H-M   'P 1'
#
loop_
_entity.id
_entity.type
_entity.pdbx_description
1 polymer ?
#
loop_
_entity_poly.entity_id
_entity_poly.type
_entity_poly.pdbx_seq_one_letter_code
_entity_poly.pdbx_strand_id
1 'polypeptide(L)'
;LGSDSGMLLEGKKYVYDDVGNLKEIRESTGDFNKLVEYAYDSQNQLTSEAYYKSGEAEAYITYNYTYDTAGNLLTVSQKEGDTTTLLQTYTYGDAQWHDLLTAVNGQAITYDASGNPLSYGGWSFGRQLKMASKTSDGKTETLEYSYDADGIRTSKTYTVETFTQVPDYTVTFTADGATVKTMTVEDGYTLKDSDYP
;
A
#
# COMPACT_ATOMS: atom_id res chain seq x y z
N LEU A 1 33.86 10.97 -43.34
CA LEU A 1 32.58 10.30 -43.19
C LEU A 1 32.52 9.76 -41.78
N GLY A 2 32.02 10.57 -40.84
CA GLY A 2 31.78 10.18 -39.47
C GLY A 2 30.56 9.22 -39.42
N SER A 3 30.78 8.03 -38.85
CA SER A 3 29.66 7.16 -38.46
C SER A 3 28.89 7.83 -37.34
N ASP A 4 27.75 8.34 -37.66
CA ASP A 4 26.74 8.76 -36.67
C ASP A 4 26.28 7.47 -35.97
N SER A 5 26.89 7.15 -34.82
CA SER A 5 26.41 6.10 -33.96
C SER A 5 25.16 6.63 -33.24
N GLY A 6 24.03 6.57 -33.95
CA GLY A 6 22.76 6.88 -33.36
C GLY A 6 22.56 6.10 -32.06
N MET A 7 22.47 6.83 -30.95
CA MET A 7 22.17 6.26 -29.65
C MET A 7 20.82 5.57 -29.75
N LEU A 8 20.82 4.23 -29.72
CA LEU A 8 19.58 3.46 -29.62
C LEU A 8 18.90 3.82 -28.32
N LEU A 9 17.79 4.57 -28.41
CA LEU A 9 16.92 4.80 -27.28
C LEU A 9 16.30 3.46 -26.87
N GLU A 10 16.34 3.13 -25.58
CA GLU A 10 15.61 1.99 -25.02
C GLU A 10 14.14 2.10 -25.42
N GLY A 11 13.69 1.20 -26.26
CA GLY A 11 12.30 1.10 -26.65
C GLY A 11 11.65 -0.13 -26.01
N LYS A 12 10.31 -0.14 -25.97
CA LYS A 12 9.53 -1.29 -25.54
C LYS A 12 8.57 -1.72 -26.64
N LYS A 13 8.39 -3.04 -26.80
CA LYS A 13 7.40 -3.65 -27.67
C LYS A 13 6.26 -4.17 -26.80
N TYR A 14 5.04 -3.81 -27.14
CA TYR A 14 3.82 -4.28 -26.50
C TYR A 14 3.17 -5.35 -27.36
N VAL A 15 2.79 -6.47 -26.74
CA VAL A 15 2.10 -7.59 -27.39
C VAL A 15 0.73 -7.72 -26.75
N TYR A 16 -0.29 -7.83 -27.56
CA TYR A 16 -1.69 -7.95 -27.13
C TYR A 16 -2.22 -9.33 -27.45
N ASP A 17 -3.22 -9.77 -26.72
CA ASP A 17 -4.01 -10.96 -27.05
C ASP A 17 -5.09 -10.64 -28.10
N ASP A 18 -5.85 -11.67 -28.53
CA ASP A 18 -6.86 -11.55 -29.59
C ASP A 18 -8.06 -10.68 -29.19
N VAL A 19 -8.26 -10.40 -27.90
CA VAL A 19 -9.33 -9.54 -27.38
C VAL A 19 -8.86 -8.14 -27.01
N GLY A 20 -7.55 -7.87 -27.16
CA GLY A 20 -6.96 -6.55 -26.98
C GLY A 20 -6.35 -6.30 -25.60
N ASN A 21 -6.24 -7.28 -24.73
CA ASN A 21 -5.53 -7.14 -23.48
C ASN A 21 -4.02 -7.13 -23.71
N LEU A 22 -3.29 -6.32 -22.94
CA LEU A 22 -1.83 -6.33 -22.96
C LEU A 22 -1.30 -7.64 -22.40
N LYS A 23 -0.70 -8.48 -23.26
CA LYS A 23 -0.20 -9.79 -22.88
C LYS A 23 1.25 -9.77 -22.45
N GLU A 24 2.10 -8.99 -23.13
CA GLU A 24 3.52 -8.93 -22.83
C GLU A 24 4.11 -7.54 -23.09
N ILE A 25 5.12 -7.21 -22.30
CA ILE A 25 6.05 -6.11 -22.59
C ILE A 25 7.42 -6.75 -22.86
N ARG A 26 8.02 -6.42 -24.00
CA ARG A 26 9.33 -6.91 -24.42
C ARG A 26 10.29 -5.76 -24.69
N GLU A 27 11.57 -6.04 -24.70
CA GLU A 27 12.57 -5.15 -25.29
C GLU A 27 12.24 -4.90 -26.76
N SER A 28 12.55 -3.73 -27.28
CA SER A 28 12.30 -3.37 -28.69
C SER A 28 13.47 -3.70 -29.60
N THR A 29 14.60 -4.09 -29.04
CA THR A 29 15.87 -4.35 -29.72
C THR A 29 16.49 -5.65 -29.26
N GLY A 30 17.48 -6.14 -29.98
CA GLY A 30 18.14 -7.42 -29.67
C GLY A 30 17.22 -8.61 -29.86
N ASP A 31 17.21 -9.53 -28.89
CA ASP A 31 16.44 -10.77 -28.94
C ASP A 31 14.96 -10.60 -28.56
N PHE A 32 14.51 -9.36 -28.36
CA PHE A 32 13.12 -9.06 -27.93
C PHE A 32 12.73 -9.79 -26.65
N ASN A 33 13.63 -9.84 -25.69
CA ASN A 33 13.41 -10.53 -24.42
C ASN A 33 12.15 -10.04 -23.73
N LYS A 34 11.42 -10.98 -23.10
CA LYS A 34 10.25 -10.67 -22.29
C LYS A 34 10.70 -9.94 -21.03
N LEU A 35 10.02 -8.85 -20.69
CA LEU A 35 10.22 -8.08 -19.46
C LEU A 35 9.06 -8.28 -18.49
N VAL A 36 7.82 -8.30 -19.02
CA VAL A 36 6.61 -8.53 -18.24
C VAL A 36 5.65 -9.40 -19.03
N GLU A 37 4.94 -10.29 -18.36
CA GLU A 37 3.85 -11.09 -18.91
C GLU A 37 2.61 -10.93 -18.03
N TYR A 38 1.46 -10.80 -18.68
CA TYR A 38 0.15 -10.64 -18.04
C TYR A 38 -0.75 -11.82 -18.41
N ALA A 39 -1.55 -12.28 -17.45
CA ALA A 39 -2.60 -13.25 -17.69
C ALA A 39 -3.95 -12.70 -17.21
N TYR A 40 -5.01 -13.11 -17.90
CA TYR A 40 -6.38 -12.66 -17.65
C TYR A 40 -7.31 -13.85 -17.56
N ASP A 41 -8.41 -13.69 -16.85
CA ASP A 41 -9.52 -14.64 -16.85
C ASP A 41 -10.48 -14.41 -18.03
N SER A 42 -11.56 -15.20 -18.05
CA SER A 42 -12.58 -15.11 -19.10
C SER A 42 -13.41 -13.80 -19.06
N GLN A 43 -13.30 -13.03 -18.00
CA GLN A 43 -13.95 -11.72 -17.81
C GLN A 43 -12.99 -10.55 -18.10
N ASN A 44 -11.79 -10.85 -18.63
CA ASN A 44 -10.70 -9.90 -18.86
C ASN A 44 -10.17 -9.24 -17.59
N GLN A 45 -10.28 -9.90 -16.44
CA GLN A 45 -9.68 -9.44 -15.20
C GLN A 45 -8.24 -9.93 -15.11
N LEU A 46 -7.30 -9.08 -14.71
CA LEU A 46 -5.89 -9.42 -14.58
C LEU A 46 -5.69 -10.44 -13.45
N THR A 47 -5.28 -11.66 -13.78
CA THR A 47 -5.04 -12.72 -12.80
C THR A 47 -3.59 -12.85 -12.38
N SER A 48 -2.64 -12.44 -13.25
CA SER A 48 -1.23 -12.38 -12.87
C SER A 48 -0.44 -11.39 -13.70
N GLU A 49 0.65 -10.89 -13.11
CA GLU A 49 1.72 -10.19 -13.78
C GLU A 49 3.07 -10.76 -13.34
N ALA A 50 3.86 -11.21 -14.30
CA ALA A 50 5.15 -11.85 -14.09
C ALA A 50 6.27 -11.00 -14.66
N TYR A 51 7.32 -10.74 -13.87
CA TYR A 51 8.45 -9.90 -14.22
C TYR A 51 9.69 -10.74 -14.47
N TYR A 52 10.39 -10.45 -15.56
CA TYR A 52 11.57 -11.17 -16.03
C TYR A 52 12.79 -10.27 -16.04
N LYS A 53 13.96 -10.84 -15.73
CA LYS A 53 15.22 -10.21 -16.08
C LYS A 53 15.49 -10.49 -17.56
N SER A 54 16.09 -9.52 -18.25
CA SER A 54 16.40 -9.67 -19.68
C SER A 54 17.17 -10.97 -19.96
N GLY A 55 16.66 -11.77 -20.88
CA GLY A 55 17.24 -13.05 -21.28
C GLY A 55 16.93 -14.24 -20.38
N GLU A 56 16.26 -14.06 -19.25
CA GLU A 56 15.87 -15.16 -18.37
C GLU A 56 14.52 -15.75 -18.78
N ALA A 57 14.40 -17.07 -18.69
CA ALA A 57 13.17 -17.80 -19.03
C ALA A 57 12.14 -17.79 -17.88
N GLU A 58 12.64 -17.71 -16.65
CA GLU A 58 11.82 -17.75 -15.43
C GLU A 58 11.60 -16.35 -14.89
N ALA A 59 10.37 -16.09 -14.45
CA ALA A 59 10.05 -14.84 -13.75
C ALA A 59 10.76 -14.80 -12.39
N TYR A 60 11.39 -13.66 -12.07
CA TYR A 60 11.99 -13.47 -10.75
C TYR A 60 10.95 -13.08 -9.71
N ILE A 61 9.80 -12.52 -10.13
CA ILE A 61 8.68 -12.18 -9.27
C ILE A 61 7.37 -12.27 -10.06
N THR A 62 6.31 -12.78 -9.44
CA THR A 62 4.96 -12.83 -10.01
C THR A 62 3.96 -12.36 -8.98
N TYR A 63 3.11 -11.40 -9.34
CA TYR A 63 1.94 -11.04 -8.56
C TYR A 63 0.72 -11.78 -9.08
N ASN A 64 -0.12 -12.30 -8.17
CA ASN A 64 -1.36 -12.98 -8.51
C ASN A 64 -2.53 -12.30 -7.83
N TYR A 65 -3.64 -12.24 -8.54
CA TYR A 65 -4.87 -11.55 -8.17
C TYR A 65 -6.03 -12.52 -8.20
N THR A 66 -6.90 -12.46 -7.20
CA THR A 66 -8.16 -13.24 -7.17
C THR A 66 -9.34 -12.31 -7.00
N TYR A 67 -10.47 -12.70 -7.58
CA TYR A 67 -11.69 -11.91 -7.61
C TYR A 67 -12.88 -12.75 -7.14
N ASP A 68 -13.92 -12.08 -6.68
CA ASP A 68 -15.22 -12.70 -6.50
C ASP A 68 -16.00 -12.75 -7.82
N THR A 69 -17.20 -13.31 -7.79
CA THR A 69 -18.07 -13.43 -8.99
C THR A 69 -18.60 -12.10 -9.51
N ALA A 70 -18.54 -11.04 -8.71
CA ALA A 70 -18.93 -9.68 -9.08
C ALA A 70 -17.76 -8.86 -9.65
N GLY A 71 -16.53 -9.39 -9.60
CA GLY A 71 -15.33 -8.71 -10.07
C GLY A 71 -14.58 -7.92 -9.01
N ASN A 72 -14.96 -8.06 -7.75
CA ASN A 72 -14.24 -7.40 -6.65
C ASN A 72 -12.93 -8.14 -6.37
N LEU A 73 -11.84 -7.40 -6.24
CA LEU A 73 -10.52 -7.94 -5.91
C LEU A 73 -10.51 -8.51 -4.48
N LEU A 74 -10.22 -9.80 -4.33
CA LEU A 74 -10.19 -10.48 -3.03
C LEU A 74 -8.80 -10.57 -2.43
N THR A 75 -7.79 -10.94 -3.25
CA THR A 75 -6.43 -11.10 -2.74
C THR A 75 -5.38 -10.61 -3.73
N VAL A 76 -4.26 -10.17 -3.19
CA VAL A 76 -3.01 -9.98 -3.92
C VAL A 76 -1.94 -10.82 -3.24
N SER A 77 -1.27 -11.68 -4.00
CA SER A 77 -0.12 -12.45 -3.53
C SER A 77 1.08 -12.27 -4.43
N GLN A 78 2.26 -12.44 -3.86
CA GLN A 78 3.54 -12.37 -4.55
C GLN A 78 4.22 -13.73 -4.49
N LYS A 79 4.76 -14.18 -5.62
CA LYS A 79 5.57 -15.39 -5.72
C LYS A 79 7.00 -15.02 -6.12
N GLU A 80 7.98 -15.44 -5.32
CA GLU A 80 9.41 -15.38 -5.61
C GLU A 80 10.01 -16.78 -5.49
N GLY A 81 10.51 -17.34 -6.57
CA GLY A 81 10.92 -18.74 -6.63
C GLY A 81 9.77 -19.67 -6.25
N ASP A 82 9.98 -20.50 -5.22
CA ASP A 82 8.96 -21.41 -4.70
C ASP A 82 8.12 -20.83 -3.56
N THR A 83 8.41 -19.59 -3.12
CA THR A 83 7.73 -18.95 -1.99
C THR A 83 6.58 -18.08 -2.50
N THR A 84 5.38 -18.30 -1.93
CA THR A 84 4.22 -17.44 -2.16
C THR A 84 3.85 -16.73 -0.86
N THR A 85 3.77 -15.41 -0.92
CA THR A 85 3.40 -14.54 0.21
C THR A 85 2.09 -13.83 -0.11
N LEU A 86 1.11 -13.92 0.78
CA LEU A 86 -0.12 -13.14 0.70
C LEU A 86 0.19 -11.70 1.13
N LEU A 87 0.03 -10.74 0.22
CA LEU A 87 0.33 -9.34 0.48
C LEU A 87 -0.89 -8.58 1.00
N GLN A 88 -2.06 -8.83 0.39
CA GLN A 88 -3.28 -8.11 0.74
C GLN A 88 -4.51 -9.00 0.64
N THR A 89 -5.46 -8.76 1.53
CA THR A 89 -6.81 -9.31 1.49
C THR A 89 -7.83 -8.18 1.55
N TYR A 90 -8.91 -8.34 0.80
CA TYR A 90 -10.00 -7.37 0.72
C TYR A 90 -11.32 -8.05 1.10
N THR A 91 -12.15 -7.36 1.86
CA THR A 91 -13.45 -7.88 2.30
C THR A 91 -14.56 -6.91 1.90
N TYR A 92 -15.64 -7.45 1.33
CA TYR A 92 -16.84 -6.75 0.90
C TYR A 92 -18.03 -7.32 1.69
N GLY A 93 -18.21 -6.84 2.91
CA GLY A 93 -19.15 -7.42 3.89
C GLY A 93 -20.48 -6.67 4.04
N ASP A 94 -20.74 -5.63 3.24
CA ASP A 94 -22.01 -4.90 3.31
C ASP A 94 -23.12 -5.68 2.59
N ALA A 95 -24.23 -5.92 3.31
CA ALA A 95 -25.35 -6.72 2.81
C ALA A 95 -26.23 -5.98 1.78
N GLN A 96 -26.13 -4.67 1.69
CA GLN A 96 -26.92 -3.83 0.78
C GLN A 96 -26.09 -3.33 -0.39
N TRP A 97 -24.79 -3.11 -0.15
CA TRP A 97 -23.84 -2.64 -1.16
C TRP A 97 -22.66 -3.62 -1.25
N HIS A 98 -22.86 -4.67 -2.03
CA HIS A 98 -21.92 -5.79 -2.13
C HIS A 98 -20.53 -5.43 -2.64
N ASP A 99 -20.39 -4.28 -3.33
CA ASP A 99 -19.09 -3.78 -3.83
C ASP A 99 -18.41 -2.82 -2.83
N LEU A 100 -19.02 -2.59 -1.66
CA LEU A 100 -18.41 -1.73 -0.65
C LEU A 100 -17.28 -2.46 0.06
N LEU A 101 -16.06 -1.95 -0.08
CA LEU A 101 -14.89 -2.47 0.61
C LEU A 101 -14.99 -2.22 2.11
N THR A 102 -15.20 -3.27 2.91
CA THR A 102 -15.41 -3.15 4.35
C THR A 102 -14.19 -3.45 5.21
N ALA A 103 -13.16 -4.12 4.65
CA ALA A 103 -11.90 -4.30 5.34
C ALA A 103 -10.73 -4.53 4.35
N VAL A 104 -9.51 -4.15 4.76
CA VAL A 104 -8.23 -4.49 4.12
C VAL A 104 -7.33 -5.12 5.17
N ASN A 105 -6.79 -6.30 4.88
CA ASN A 105 -5.94 -7.09 5.80
C ASN A 105 -6.57 -7.26 7.20
N GLY A 106 -7.89 -7.45 7.24
CA GLY A 106 -8.66 -7.56 8.49
C GLY A 106 -8.89 -6.23 9.23
N GLN A 107 -8.35 -5.11 8.74
CA GLN A 107 -8.60 -3.78 9.30
C GLN A 107 -9.89 -3.23 8.70
N ALA A 108 -10.89 -2.99 9.56
CA ALA A 108 -12.19 -2.48 9.14
C ALA A 108 -12.09 -1.06 8.57
N ILE A 109 -12.84 -0.81 7.51
CA ILE A 109 -13.05 0.52 6.93
C ILE A 109 -14.46 0.96 7.29
N THR A 110 -14.56 2.12 7.93
CA THR A 110 -15.85 2.77 8.21
C THR A 110 -16.05 3.95 7.27
N TYR A 111 -17.32 4.26 7.02
CA TYR A 111 -17.71 5.29 6.05
C TYR A 111 -18.65 6.31 6.70
N ASP A 112 -18.60 7.55 6.21
CA ASP A 112 -19.63 8.54 6.52
C ASP A 112 -20.93 8.29 5.71
N ALA A 113 -21.97 9.08 5.96
CA ALA A 113 -23.25 8.98 5.26
C ALA A 113 -23.15 9.27 3.75
N SER A 114 -22.06 9.88 3.28
CA SER A 114 -21.78 10.16 1.87
C SER A 114 -20.96 9.06 1.20
N GLY A 115 -20.57 8.01 1.95
CA GLY A 115 -19.73 6.90 1.48
C GLY A 115 -18.23 7.24 1.41
N ASN A 116 -17.76 8.22 2.16
CA ASN A 116 -16.34 8.53 2.25
C ASN A 116 -15.68 7.68 3.34
N PRO A 117 -14.52 7.04 3.08
CA PRO A 117 -13.83 6.23 4.07
C PRO A 117 -13.22 7.11 5.16
N LEU A 118 -13.64 6.91 6.41
CA LEU A 118 -13.20 7.70 7.56
C LEU A 118 -11.76 7.34 7.99
N SER A 119 -11.29 6.14 7.67
CA SER A 119 -9.92 5.68 8.02
C SER A 119 -8.81 6.39 7.24
N TYR A 120 -9.12 7.03 6.12
CA TYR A 120 -8.12 7.64 5.23
C TYR A 120 -7.98 9.16 5.37
N GLY A 121 -8.85 9.82 6.15
CA GLY A 121 -8.72 11.25 6.35
C GLY A 121 -10.01 11.99 6.66
N GLY A 122 -9.92 13.31 6.63
CA GLY A 122 -11.03 14.23 6.83
C GLY A 122 -11.66 14.66 5.51
N TRP A 123 -12.99 14.72 5.47
CA TRP A 123 -13.77 15.07 4.29
C TRP A 123 -14.59 16.34 4.52
N SER A 124 -14.86 17.10 3.48
CA SER A 124 -15.71 18.29 3.50
C SER A 124 -16.60 18.34 2.26
N PHE A 125 -17.70 19.08 2.34
CA PHE A 125 -18.65 19.31 1.23
C PHE A 125 -18.98 18.03 0.45
N GLY A 126 -19.33 16.96 1.18
CA GLY A 126 -19.67 15.66 0.63
C GLY A 126 -18.43 14.81 0.33
N ARG A 127 -17.77 14.96 -0.80
CA ARG A 127 -16.70 14.06 -1.25
C ARG A 127 -15.34 14.72 -1.48
N GLN A 128 -15.11 15.89 -0.92
CA GLN A 128 -13.82 16.57 -1.04
C GLN A 128 -12.89 16.10 0.07
N LEU A 129 -11.81 15.40 -0.28
CA LEU A 129 -10.78 15.02 0.67
C LEU A 129 -10.03 16.27 1.15
N LYS A 130 -10.24 16.67 2.41
CA LYS A 130 -9.59 17.82 3.02
C LYS A 130 -8.21 17.49 3.57
N MET A 131 -8.08 16.33 4.17
CA MET A 131 -6.84 15.91 4.81
C MET A 131 -6.70 14.38 4.73
N ALA A 132 -5.49 13.90 4.56
CA ALA A 132 -5.10 12.51 4.76
C ALA A 132 -3.79 12.47 5.54
N SER A 133 -3.65 11.54 6.49
CA SER A 133 -2.41 11.36 7.23
C SER A 133 -2.05 9.89 7.39
N LYS A 134 -0.75 9.60 7.46
CA LYS A 134 -0.21 8.28 7.74
C LYS A 134 0.93 8.44 8.75
N THR A 135 0.90 7.63 9.80
CA THR A 135 1.98 7.56 10.79
C THR A 135 2.68 6.21 10.65
N SER A 136 3.99 6.24 10.45
CA SER A 136 4.85 5.04 10.42
C SER A 136 6.28 5.43 10.76
N ASP A 137 7.01 4.55 11.42
CA ASP A 137 8.46 4.68 11.67
C ASP A 137 8.87 6.03 12.33
N GLY A 138 8.09 6.50 13.30
CA GLY A 138 8.34 7.76 13.98
C GLY A 138 8.13 9.01 13.13
N LYS A 139 7.33 8.89 12.06
CA LYS A 139 6.97 10.00 11.18
C LYS A 139 5.47 10.06 10.99
N THR A 140 4.91 11.26 10.96
CA THR A 140 3.56 11.53 10.47
C THR A 140 3.66 12.33 9.18
N GLU A 141 3.16 11.75 8.11
CA GLU A 141 3.03 12.40 6.81
C GLU A 141 1.59 12.87 6.67
N THR A 142 1.39 14.16 6.39
CA THR A 142 0.07 14.78 6.25
C THR A 142 -0.05 15.46 4.89
N LEU A 143 -1.17 15.20 4.22
CA LEU A 143 -1.60 15.89 3.01
C LEU A 143 -2.84 16.72 3.33
N GLU A 144 -2.80 18.01 3.00
CA GLU A 144 -3.96 18.89 3.13
C GLU A 144 -4.32 19.47 1.77
N TYR A 145 -5.62 19.59 1.51
CA TYR A 145 -6.16 20.07 0.24
C TYR A 145 -7.13 21.22 0.45
N SER A 146 -7.07 22.21 -0.43
CA SER A 146 -8.06 23.29 -0.53
C SER A 146 -8.78 23.23 -1.88
N TYR A 147 -10.03 23.67 -1.88
CA TYR A 147 -10.90 23.67 -3.05
C TYR A 147 -11.55 25.05 -3.19
N ASP A 148 -11.86 25.44 -4.43
CA ASP A 148 -12.68 26.59 -4.71
C ASP A 148 -14.18 26.29 -4.57
N ALA A 149 -15.00 27.30 -4.86
CA ALA A 149 -16.46 27.18 -4.79
C ALA A 149 -17.06 26.20 -5.80
N ASP A 150 -16.35 25.91 -6.88
CA ASP A 150 -16.74 24.96 -7.93
C ASP A 150 -16.27 23.53 -7.63
N GLY A 151 -15.58 23.34 -6.51
CA GLY A 151 -15.06 22.04 -6.08
C GLY A 151 -13.76 21.62 -6.75
N ILE A 152 -13.07 22.55 -7.42
CA ILE A 152 -11.78 22.30 -8.06
C ILE A 152 -10.67 22.48 -7.00
N ARG A 153 -9.76 21.49 -6.92
CA ARG A 153 -8.65 21.55 -5.96
C ARG A 153 -7.66 22.65 -6.33
N THR A 154 -7.50 23.64 -5.44
CA THR A 154 -6.64 24.80 -5.64
C THR A 154 -5.27 24.67 -4.98
N SER A 155 -5.15 23.86 -3.93
CA SER A 155 -3.86 23.61 -3.29
C SER A 155 -3.71 22.19 -2.77
N LYS A 156 -2.44 21.80 -2.62
CA LYS A 156 -1.98 20.60 -1.91
C LYS A 156 -0.78 20.97 -1.07
N THR A 157 -0.87 20.79 0.23
CA THR A 157 0.25 20.94 1.17
C THR A 157 0.68 19.55 1.65
N TYR A 158 1.97 19.28 1.66
CA TYR A 158 2.54 18.06 2.21
C TYR A 158 3.46 18.42 3.37
N THR A 159 3.20 17.85 4.53
CA THR A 159 3.97 18.08 5.76
C THR A 159 4.49 16.74 6.28
N VAL A 160 5.73 16.72 6.73
CA VAL A 160 6.32 15.57 7.44
C VAL A 160 6.75 16.03 8.81
N GLU A 161 6.15 15.44 9.83
CA GLU A 161 6.56 15.59 11.22
C GLU A 161 7.33 14.35 11.65
N THR A 162 8.54 14.54 12.16
CA THR A 162 9.35 13.46 12.72
C THR A 162 9.32 13.58 14.22
N PHE A 163 8.98 12.51 14.91
CA PHE A 163 9.07 12.43 16.38
C PHE A 163 10.03 11.32 16.76
N THR A 164 10.89 11.62 17.69
CA THR A 164 11.75 10.62 18.33
C THR A 164 10.88 9.94 19.38
N GLN A 165 10.72 8.62 19.27
CA GLN A 165 10.09 7.87 20.35
C GLN A 165 11.01 7.95 21.56
N VAL A 166 10.52 8.56 22.63
CA VAL A 166 11.23 8.57 23.90
C VAL A 166 11.17 7.12 24.42
N PRO A 167 12.31 6.48 24.71
CA PRO A 167 12.28 5.09 25.17
C PRO A 167 11.59 5.02 26.54
N ASP A 168 10.71 4.04 26.68
CA ASP A 168 10.09 3.69 27.94
C ASP A 168 11.04 2.82 28.77
N TYR A 169 11.15 3.12 30.04
CA TYR A 169 11.95 2.36 31.01
C TYR A 169 11.04 1.66 32.02
N THR A 170 11.40 0.43 32.36
CA THR A 170 10.72 -0.30 33.43
C THR A 170 11.43 -0.04 34.76
N VAL A 171 10.71 0.59 35.70
CA VAL A 171 11.16 0.77 37.08
C VAL A 171 10.57 -0.36 37.94
N THR A 172 11.43 -1.10 38.64
CA THR A 172 11.04 -2.19 39.53
C THR A 172 11.39 -1.85 40.95
N PHE A 173 10.41 -1.83 41.82
CA PHE A 173 10.60 -1.67 43.26
C PHE A 173 10.72 -3.05 43.89
N THR A 174 11.74 -3.25 44.75
CA THR A 174 11.97 -4.52 45.43
C THR A 174 12.06 -4.30 46.95
N ALA A 175 11.51 -5.23 47.71
CA ALA A 175 11.71 -5.32 49.17
C ALA A 175 12.10 -6.76 49.52
N ASP A 176 13.10 -6.92 50.35
CA ASP A 176 13.64 -8.23 50.76
C ASP A 176 13.95 -9.16 49.59
N GLY A 177 14.39 -8.60 48.47
CA GLY A 177 14.70 -9.34 47.23
C GLY A 177 13.48 -9.75 46.38
N ALA A 178 12.28 -9.44 46.83
CA ALA A 178 11.05 -9.69 46.06
C ALA A 178 10.55 -8.40 45.35
N THR A 179 10.05 -8.53 44.12
CA THR A 179 9.40 -7.42 43.39
C THR A 179 8.08 -7.09 44.04
N VAL A 180 7.89 -5.85 44.50
CA VAL A 180 6.66 -5.37 45.12
C VAL A 180 5.83 -4.51 44.18
N LYS A 181 6.48 -3.81 43.19
CA LYS A 181 5.80 -3.01 42.18
C LYS A 181 6.69 -2.88 40.91
N THR A 182 6.04 -2.85 39.77
CA THR A 182 6.69 -2.52 38.51
C THR A 182 5.86 -1.44 37.81
N MET A 183 6.51 -0.44 37.24
CA MET A 183 5.86 0.60 36.42
C MET A 183 6.71 0.94 35.20
N THR A 184 6.06 1.34 34.12
CA THR A 184 6.72 1.84 32.92
C THR A 184 6.71 3.37 32.96
N VAL A 185 7.87 3.98 32.70
CA VAL A 185 8.05 5.43 32.72
C VAL A 185 8.81 5.87 31.45
N GLU A 186 8.51 7.09 30.97
CA GLU A 186 9.25 7.69 29.87
C GLU A 186 10.63 8.20 30.33
N ASP A 187 11.56 8.38 29.41
CA ASP A 187 12.86 8.97 29.69
C ASP A 187 12.69 10.39 30.29
N GLY A 188 13.45 10.68 31.35
CA GLY A 188 13.33 11.93 32.07
C GLY A 188 12.21 11.98 33.12
N TYR A 189 11.42 10.90 33.30
CA TYR A 189 10.42 10.84 34.36
C TYR A 189 11.05 10.92 35.74
N THR A 190 10.53 11.81 36.60
CA THR A 190 10.93 11.88 38.02
C THR A 190 9.91 11.17 38.89
N LEU A 191 10.38 10.18 39.69
CA LEU A 191 9.52 9.45 40.61
C LEU A 191 8.87 10.39 41.62
N LYS A 192 7.60 10.19 41.89
CA LYS A 192 6.77 10.93 42.84
C LYS A 192 6.45 10.01 44.01
N ASP A 193 6.07 10.59 45.18
CA ASP A 193 5.71 9.81 46.36
C ASP A 193 4.60 8.79 46.11
N SER A 194 3.68 9.09 45.18
CA SER A 194 2.60 8.18 44.77
C SER A 194 3.08 6.99 43.94
N ASP A 195 4.29 6.98 43.41
CA ASP A 195 4.85 5.93 42.60
C ASP A 195 5.44 4.79 43.45
N TYR A 196 5.79 5.09 44.66
CA TYR A 196 6.30 4.07 45.62
C TYR A 196 5.17 3.13 46.05
N PRO A 197 5.52 1.86 46.35
CA PRO A 197 4.56 0.85 46.80
C PRO A 197 3.96 1.16 48.16
#